data_92391becc130d80196c9a11cbff36407
#
_entry.id   92391becc130d80196c9a11cbff36407
#
_cell.length_a   1.000
_cell.length_b   1.000
_cell.length_c   1.000
_cell.angle_alpha   90.00
_cell.angle_beta   90.00
_cell.angle_gamma   90.00
#
_symmetry.space_group_name_H-M   'P 1'
#
loop_
_entity.id
_entity.type
_entity.pdbx_description
1 polymer ?
#
loop_
_entity_poly.entity_id
_entity_poly.type
_entity_poly.pdbx_seq_one_letter_code
_entity_poly.pdbx_strand_id
1 'polypeptide(L)'
;MDKVFTWDYNDEFYLKRRAKNIIITLACEKCDEFCFCTSVGITPQTTEGSDIFLQKTTQGNYLVKPISDKGTQLINQYKSLFTDKDEAPIEYKGPDQKFDMAKIKPWLAKNFEHPIWAKITLPCIGCGTCTYLCPTCHCFDIVDEGAPKSGQRRKNWDSCQFAMFTAHASGHNPRDMQSKRFRQRMEHKFNYYPDKFGRTLCVGCGRCVRHCPADMSLLDVLVTIDKSAKETK
;
A
#
# COMPACT_ATOMS: atom_id res chain seq x y z
N MET A 1 8.08 -0.40 2.75
CA MET A 1 8.72 -0.53 1.42
C MET A 1 10.17 -0.90 1.53
N ASP A 2 10.97 -0.22 2.35
CA ASP A 2 12.41 -0.50 2.48
C ASP A 2 12.70 -1.99 2.69
N LYS A 3 12.00 -2.66 3.61
CA LYS A 3 12.14 -4.11 3.86
C LYS A 3 11.93 -4.99 2.62
N VAL A 4 11.13 -4.57 1.65
CA VAL A 4 10.88 -5.34 0.40
C VAL A 4 12.12 -5.36 -0.50
N PHE A 5 12.89 -4.26 -0.49
CA PHE A 5 14.05 -4.10 -1.35
C PHE A 5 15.38 -4.40 -0.65
N THR A 6 15.33 -4.91 0.60
CA THR A 6 16.53 -5.18 1.41
C THR A 6 16.47 -6.50 2.20
N TRP A 7 15.43 -7.33 2.04
CA TRP A 7 15.24 -8.50 2.91
C TRP A 7 16.13 -9.69 2.56
N ASP A 8 16.53 -9.81 1.31
CA ASP A 8 17.35 -10.91 0.78
C ASP A 8 18.55 -10.31 0.04
N TYR A 9 18.31 -9.66 -1.07
CA TYR A 9 19.29 -8.89 -1.80
C TYR A 9 18.96 -7.40 -1.76
N ASN A 10 19.98 -6.58 -1.67
CA ASN A 10 19.83 -5.14 -1.74
C ASN A 10 19.55 -4.69 -3.18
N ASP A 11 18.41 -4.06 -3.40
CA ASP A 11 18.14 -3.35 -4.66
C ASP A 11 18.88 -2.02 -4.65
N GLU A 12 20.05 -1.97 -5.27
CA GLU A 12 20.93 -0.81 -5.31
C GLU A 12 20.28 0.43 -5.93
N PHE A 13 19.40 0.24 -6.93
CA PHE A 13 18.68 1.35 -7.55
C PHE A 13 17.67 1.97 -6.58
N TYR A 14 16.94 1.12 -5.85
CA TYR A 14 16.04 1.57 -4.80
C TYR A 14 16.80 2.30 -3.70
N LEU A 15 17.83 1.69 -3.15
CA LEU A 15 18.61 2.22 -2.03
C LEU A 15 19.26 3.57 -2.35
N LYS A 16 19.87 3.71 -3.53
CA LYS A 16 20.49 4.98 -3.96
C LYS A 16 19.47 6.11 -4.09
N ARG A 17 18.25 5.82 -4.56
CA ARG A 17 17.15 6.79 -4.61
C ARG A 17 16.61 7.09 -3.22
N ARG A 18 16.36 6.06 -2.41
CA ARG A 18 15.84 6.20 -1.04
C ARG A 18 16.78 7.02 -0.15
N ALA A 19 18.09 6.82 -0.30
CA ALA A 19 19.09 7.57 0.45
C ALA A 19 19.04 9.09 0.20
N LYS A 20 18.65 9.50 -1.02
CA LYS A 20 18.53 10.92 -1.41
C LYS A 20 17.18 11.55 -1.08
N ASN A 21 16.17 10.75 -0.73
CA ASN A 21 14.82 11.25 -0.47
C ASN A 21 14.64 11.61 1.00
N ILE A 22 13.88 12.67 1.23
CA ILE A 22 13.29 13.03 2.53
C ILE A 22 11.79 12.83 2.41
N ILE A 23 11.20 12.13 3.38
CA ILE A 23 9.76 11.86 3.42
C ILE A 23 9.11 12.82 4.42
N ILE A 24 8.32 13.73 3.90
CA ILE A 24 7.50 14.64 4.70
C ILE A 24 6.07 14.13 4.66
N THR A 25 5.54 13.76 5.82
CA THR A 25 4.18 13.22 5.95
C THR A 25 3.26 14.27 6.55
N LEU A 26 2.11 14.48 5.92
CA LEU A 26 1.04 15.31 6.44
C LEU A 26 -0.02 14.43 7.10
N ALA A 27 -0.37 14.73 8.36
CA ALA A 27 -1.46 14.06 9.07
C ALA A 27 -2.79 14.29 8.35
N CYS A 28 -3.61 13.24 8.25
CA CYS A 28 -4.98 13.40 7.75
C CYS A 28 -5.84 14.13 8.79
N GLU A 29 -6.64 15.10 8.34
CA GLU A 29 -7.60 15.84 9.17
C GLU A 29 -9.02 15.25 9.09
N LYS A 30 -9.30 14.50 8.04
CA LYS A 30 -10.60 13.89 7.76
C LYS A 30 -10.45 12.61 6.94
N CYS A 31 -11.44 11.76 7.00
CA CYS A 31 -11.58 10.60 6.11
C CYS A 31 -12.83 10.74 5.24
N ASP A 32 -12.90 9.91 4.21
CA ASP A 32 -14.12 9.61 3.47
C ASP A 32 -14.57 8.16 3.76
N GLU A 33 -15.66 7.76 3.11
CA GLU A 33 -16.25 6.43 3.26
C GLU A 33 -15.34 5.28 2.82
N PHE A 34 -14.37 5.55 1.95
CA PHE A 34 -13.42 4.56 1.41
C PHE A 34 -12.21 4.31 2.32
N CYS A 35 -11.96 5.18 3.29
CA CYS A 35 -10.84 5.06 4.21
C CYS A 35 -11.07 3.94 5.24
N PHE A 36 -10.01 3.16 5.53
CA PHE A 36 -10.03 2.07 6.52
C PHE A 36 -8.65 1.85 7.17
N CYS A 37 -7.87 2.91 7.36
CA CYS A 37 -6.52 2.82 7.92
C CYS A 37 -6.50 2.18 9.31
N THR A 38 -7.48 2.48 10.16
CA THR A 38 -7.63 1.92 11.51
C THR A 38 -7.82 0.40 11.49
N SER A 39 -8.55 -0.13 10.48
CA SER A 39 -8.74 -1.58 10.31
C SER A 39 -7.47 -2.33 9.92
N VAL A 40 -6.45 -1.64 9.45
CA VAL A 40 -5.13 -2.22 9.10
C VAL A 40 -4.02 -1.83 10.10
N GLY A 41 -4.40 -1.30 11.26
CA GLY A 41 -3.48 -0.97 12.35
C GLY A 41 -2.66 0.31 12.13
N ILE A 42 -3.17 1.26 11.34
CA ILE A 42 -2.55 2.56 11.07
C ILE A 42 -3.52 3.66 11.50
N THR A 43 -3.00 4.76 12.01
CA THR A 43 -3.79 5.96 12.35
C THR A 43 -3.38 7.14 11.46
N PRO A 44 -4.21 8.18 11.37
CA PRO A 44 -3.85 9.41 10.67
C PRO A 44 -2.59 10.11 11.19
N GLN A 45 -2.19 9.77 12.42
CA GLN A 45 -1.04 10.33 13.12
C GLN A 45 0.18 9.39 13.15
N THR A 46 0.15 8.29 12.39
CA THR A 46 1.29 7.37 12.30
C THR A 46 2.47 8.07 11.63
N THR A 47 3.58 8.15 12.36
CA THR A 47 4.82 8.83 11.91
C THR A 47 5.87 7.88 11.36
N GLU A 48 5.70 6.56 11.54
CA GLU A 48 6.67 5.56 11.13
C GLU A 48 7.03 5.64 9.63
N GLY A 49 8.33 5.71 9.36
CA GLY A 49 8.87 5.84 8.00
C GLY A 49 8.94 7.26 7.45
N SER A 50 8.51 8.26 8.24
CA SER A 50 8.65 9.68 7.90
C SER A 50 9.98 10.23 8.39
N ASP A 51 10.52 11.23 7.71
CA ASP A 51 11.63 12.05 8.19
C ASP A 51 11.11 13.29 8.93
N ILE A 52 10.03 13.89 8.41
CA ILE A 52 9.33 15.03 9.02
C ILE A 52 7.83 14.72 9.02
N PHE A 53 7.16 15.04 10.11
CA PHE A 53 5.72 14.92 10.24
C PHE A 53 5.09 16.31 10.43
N LEU A 54 4.06 16.59 9.65
CA LEU A 54 3.29 17.82 9.69
C LEU A 54 1.89 17.54 10.21
N GLN A 55 1.45 18.32 11.19
CA GLN A 55 0.10 18.23 11.75
C GLN A 55 -0.51 19.63 11.81
N LYS A 56 -1.71 19.81 11.28
CA LYS A 56 -2.40 21.09 11.29
C LYS A 56 -2.81 21.45 12.69
N THR A 57 -2.72 22.75 13.00
CA THR A 57 -3.15 23.31 14.28
C THR A 57 -4.55 23.89 14.21
N THR A 58 -5.18 24.10 15.37
CA THR A 58 -6.49 24.74 15.48
C THR A 58 -6.52 26.19 14.94
N GLN A 59 -5.35 26.81 14.81
CA GLN A 59 -5.20 28.17 14.27
C GLN A 59 -4.91 28.19 12.75
N GLY A 60 -4.83 27.00 12.10
CA GLY A 60 -4.61 26.89 10.67
C GLY A 60 -3.14 26.82 10.24
N ASN A 61 -2.20 26.84 11.18
CA ASN A 61 -0.78 26.61 10.94
C ASN A 61 -0.45 25.11 10.95
N TYR A 62 0.84 24.78 10.85
CA TYR A 62 1.31 23.38 10.93
C TYR A 62 2.38 23.24 12.01
N LEU A 63 2.18 22.28 12.90
CA LEU A 63 3.25 21.74 13.74
C LEU A 63 4.19 20.91 12.86
N VAL A 64 5.49 21.18 12.98
CA VAL A 64 6.54 20.48 12.25
C VAL A 64 7.34 19.65 13.23
N LYS A 65 7.23 18.33 13.13
CA LYS A 65 7.92 17.40 14.02
C LYS A 65 9.00 16.65 13.26
N PRO A 66 10.29 16.79 13.58
CA PRO A 66 11.35 15.93 13.06
C PRO A 66 11.19 14.52 13.64
N ILE A 67 11.31 13.50 12.79
CA ILE A 67 11.19 12.09 13.18
C ILE A 67 12.52 11.36 13.01
N SER A 68 13.34 11.74 12.04
CA SER A 68 14.65 11.17 11.78
C SER A 68 15.76 12.23 11.87
N ASP A 69 17.02 11.79 11.91
CA ASP A 69 18.18 12.68 11.86
C ASP A 69 18.19 13.52 10.58
N LYS A 70 17.78 12.96 9.44
CA LYS A 70 17.63 13.72 8.19
C LYS A 70 16.59 14.82 8.30
N GLY A 71 15.47 14.52 8.93
CA GLY A 71 14.43 15.53 9.20
C GLY A 71 14.93 16.66 10.11
N THR A 72 15.64 16.29 11.18
CA THR A 72 16.25 17.24 12.11
C THR A 72 17.27 18.15 11.41
N GLN A 73 18.16 17.57 10.59
CA GLN A 73 19.15 18.34 9.82
C GLN A 73 18.47 19.33 8.87
N LEU A 74 17.43 18.90 8.17
CA LEU A 74 16.70 19.78 7.24
C LEU A 74 16.03 20.95 7.98
N ILE A 75 15.35 20.69 9.09
CA ILE A 75 14.71 21.74 9.90
C ILE A 75 15.75 22.73 10.42
N ASN A 76 16.89 22.25 10.92
CA ASN A 76 17.96 23.11 11.41
C ASN A 76 18.56 23.98 10.30
N GLN A 77 18.72 23.43 9.09
CA GLN A 77 19.21 24.18 7.92
C GLN A 77 18.30 25.36 7.57
N TYR A 78 17.00 25.21 7.77
CA TYR A 78 15.98 26.20 7.43
C TYR A 78 15.28 26.78 8.66
N LYS A 79 15.97 26.85 9.80
CA LYS A 79 15.40 27.28 11.09
C LYS A 79 14.68 28.64 11.01
N SER A 80 15.14 29.56 10.18
CA SER A 80 14.53 30.89 9.99
C SER A 80 13.12 30.86 9.39
N LEU A 81 12.69 29.73 8.80
CA LEU A 81 11.33 29.55 8.25
C LEU A 81 10.33 29.05 9.28
N PHE A 82 10.78 28.68 10.47
CA PHE A 82 9.93 28.15 11.55
C PHE A 82 9.83 29.16 12.70
N THR A 83 8.72 29.10 13.41
CA THR A 83 8.48 29.92 14.60
C THR A 83 8.20 29.02 15.80
N ASP A 84 8.70 29.39 16.96
CA ASP A 84 8.44 28.68 18.22
C ASP A 84 7.10 29.19 18.80
N LYS A 85 5.97 28.73 18.26
CA LYS A 85 4.64 29.00 18.79
C LYS A 85 4.06 27.70 19.34
N ASP A 86 3.50 27.76 20.54
CA ASP A 86 2.77 26.66 21.15
C ASP A 86 1.31 26.71 20.68
N GLU A 87 0.98 25.88 19.70
CA GLU A 87 -0.36 25.76 19.16
C GLU A 87 -0.85 24.32 19.27
N ALA A 88 -2.10 24.13 19.69
CA ALA A 88 -2.68 22.81 19.81
C ALA A 88 -2.91 22.16 18.44
N PRO A 89 -2.45 20.90 18.22
CA PRO A 89 -2.73 20.17 17.01
C PRO A 89 -4.21 19.79 16.90
N ILE A 90 -4.70 19.66 15.66
CA ILE A 90 -5.99 19.03 15.40
C ILE A 90 -5.83 17.52 15.58
N GLU A 91 -6.51 16.97 16.59
CA GLU A 91 -6.55 15.54 16.85
C GLU A 91 -7.61 14.86 15.99
N TYR A 92 -7.21 13.82 15.26
CA TYR A 92 -8.13 13.02 14.46
C TYR A 92 -7.85 11.52 14.64
N LYS A 93 -8.81 10.78 15.20
CA LYS A 93 -8.67 9.35 15.50
C LYS A 93 -8.70 8.44 14.26
N GLY A 94 -9.16 8.94 13.13
CA GLY A 94 -9.36 8.16 11.91
C GLY A 94 -10.78 7.58 11.79
N PRO A 95 -11.04 6.82 10.70
CA PRO A 95 -12.31 6.16 10.50
C PRO A 95 -12.53 5.04 11.51
N ASP A 96 -13.80 4.69 11.76
CA ASP A 96 -14.15 3.51 12.56
C ASP A 96 -13.58 2.23 11.94
N GLN A 97 -13.30 1.25 12.79
CA GLN A 97 -12.82 -0.06 12.34
C GLN A 97 -13.92 -0.80 11.58
N LYS A 98 -13.64 -1.21 10.33
CA LYS A 98 -14.62 -1.82 9.42
C LYS A 98 -14.51 -3.36 9.36
N PHE A 99 -13.36 -3.91 9.69
CA PHE A 99 -13.10 -5.36 9.76
C PHE A 99 -11.95 -5.66 10.72
N ASP A 100 -11.81 -6.93 11.11
CA ASP A 100 -10.77 -7.41 12.03
C ASP A 100 -9.70 -8.20 11.30
N MET A 101 -8.47 -7.70 11.25
CA MET A 101 -7.32 -8.39 10.63
C MET A 101 -7.00 -9.74 11.27
N ALA A 102 -7.33 -9.94 12.56
CA ALA A 102 -7.13 -11.22 13.23
C ALA A 102 -7.99 -12.35 12.62
N LYS A 103 -9.08 -12.00 11.92
CA LYS A 103 -9.95 -12.94 11.20
C LYS A 103 -9.58 -13.08 9.72
N ILE A 104 -9.21 -11.96 9.09
CA ILE A 104 -8.88 -11.92 7.65
C ILE A 104 -7.72 -12.86 7.32
N LYS A 105 -6.60 -12.74 8.03
CA LYS A 105 -5.38 -13.51 7.73
C LYS A 105 -5.60 -15.04 7.85
N PRO A 106 -6.15 -15.59 8.96
CA PRO A 106 -6.41 -17.02 9.06
C PRO A 106 -7.41 -17.54 8.02
N TRP A 107 -8.40 -16.70 7.67
CA TRP A 107 -9.37 -17.07 6.63
C TRP A 107 -8.69 -17.18 5.27
N LEU A 108 -7.88 -16.21 4.86
CA LEU A 108 -7.12 -16.25 3.62
C LEU A 108 -6.23 -17.48 3.54
N ALA A 109 -5.47 -17.77 4.58
CA ALA A 109 -4.57 -18.92 4.63
C ALA A 109 -5.29 -20.29 4.40
N LYS A 110 -6.57 -20.40 4.82
CA LYS A 110 -7.35 -21.64 4.68
C LYS A 110 -8.19 -21.69 3.41
N ASN A 111 -8.48 -20.57 2.77
CA ASN A 111 -9.48 -20.44 1.72
C ASN A 111 -8.90 -19.98 0.37
N PHE A 112 -7.67 -20.40 0.07
CA PHE A 112 -6.99 -20.00 -1.17
C PHE A 112 -7.79 -20.40 -2.42
N GLU A 113 -8.35 -21.59 -2.50
CA GLU A 113 -9.16 -22.07 -3.66
C GLU A 113 -10.68 -21.89 -3.45
N HIS A 114 -11.10 -21.02 -2.52
CA HIS A 114 -12.53 -20.84 -2.24
C HIS A 114 -13.28 -20.25 -3.44
N PRO A 115 -14.49 -20.75 -3.80
CA PRO A 115 -15.26 -20.30 -4.96
C PRO A 115 -15.65 -18.82 -4.92
N ILE A 116 -15.63 -18.19 -3.75
CA ILE A 116 -15.92 -16.76 -3.58
C ILE A 116 -15.05 -15.88 -4.49
N TRP A 117 -13.82 -16.27 -4.77
CA TRP A 117 -12.90 -15.50 -5.60
C TRP A 117 -13.46 -15.29 -7.01
N ALA A 118 -14.06 -16.28 -7.61
CA ALA A 118 -14.72 -16.14 -8.91
C ALA A 118 -15.89 -15.17 -8.83
N LYS A 119 -16.73 -15.28 -7.78
CA LYS A 119 -17.92 -14.45 -7.60
C LYS A 119 -17.59 -12.97 -7.41
N ILE A 120 -16.69 -12.66 -6.48
CA ILE A 120 -16.37 -11.26 -6.15
C ILE A 120 -15.58 -10.53 -7.23
N THR A 121 -14.94 -11.27 -8.15
CA THR A 121 -14.14 -10.68 -9.24
C THR A 121 -14.90 -10.54 -10.56
N LEU A 122 -16.17 -10.93 -10.62
CA LEU A 122 -16.98 -10.81 -11.84
C LEU A 122 -16.95 -9.41 -12.46
N PRO A 123 -17.07 -8.31 -11.70
CA PRO A 123 -17.01 -6.97 -12.27
C PRO A 123 -15.60 -6.52 -12.66
N CYS A 124 -14.54 -7.22 -12.26
CA CYS A 124 -13.16 -6.77 -12.45
C CYS A 124 -12.72 -6.87 -13.91
N ILE A 125 -12.43 -5.73 -14.53
CA ILE A 125 -11.94 -5.65 -15.93
C ILE A 125 -10.42 -5.78 -16.06
N GLY A 126 -9.69 -6.02 -14.97
CA GLY A 126 -8.23 -6.22 -15.01
C GLY A 126 -7.39 -4.98 -15.37
N CYS A 127 -7.93 -3.77 -15.21
CA CYS A 127 -7.28 -2.52 -15.67
C CYS A 127 -6.02 -2.11 -14.91
N GLY A 128 -5.69 -2.74 -13.78
CA GLY A 128 -4.49 -2.43 -12.98
C GLY A 128 -4.55 -1.16 -12.13
N THR A 129 -5.57 -0.31 -12.25
CA THR A 129 -5.70 0.96 -11.50
C THR A 129 -5.47 0.79 -10.00
N CYS A 130 -6.06 -0.26 -9.40
CA CYS A 130 -5.92 -0.56 -7.98
C CYS A 130 -4.48 -0.88 -7.53
N THR A 131 -3.58 -1.25 -8.43
CA THR A 131 -2.16 -1.50 -8.14
C THR A 131 -1.30 -0.28 -8.40
N TYR A 132 -1.56 0.46 -9.47
CA TYR A 132 -0.80 1.68 -9.81
C TYR A 132 -1.05 2.83 -8.83
N LEU A 133 -2.26 2.97 -8.30
CA LEU A 133 -2.58 3.98 -7.29
C LEU A 133 -2.20 3.56 -5.86
N CYS A 134 -1.79 2.32 -5.64
CA CYS A 134 -1.49 1.84 -4.32
C CYS A 134 -0.06 2.22 -3.88
N PRO A 135 0.10 2.97 -2.77
CA PRO A 135 1.42 3.41 -2.31
C PRO A 135 2.31 2.26 -1.81
N THR A 136 1.74 1.07 -1.61
CA THR A 136 2.46 -0.12 -1.14
C THR A 136 2.63 -1.19 -2.21
N CYS A 137 2.08 -1.04 -3.41
CA CYS A 137 2.35 -1.96 -4.52
C CYS A 137 3.73 -1.66 -5.12
N HIS A 138 4.45 -2.73 -5.46
CA HIS A 138 5.84 -2.66 -5.92
C HIS A 138 6.15 -3.69 -7.01
N CYS A 139 5.12 -4.16 -7.72
CA CYS A 139 5.30 -5.03 -8.88
C CYS A 139 6.08 -4.29 -9.97
N PHE A 140 7.04 -4.96 -10.56
CA PHE A 140 7.85 -4.41 -11.65
C PHE A 140 8.14 -5.49 -12.69
N ASP A 141 8.51 -5.05 -13.84
CA ASP A 141 8.97 -5.81 -14.98
C ASP A 141 10.40 -5.38 -15.35
N ILE A 142 11.17 -6.28 -15.95
CA ILE A 142 12.50 -5.99 -16.48
C ILE A 142 12.47 -6.28 -17.96
N VAL A 143 12.65 -5.23 -18.76
CA VAL A 143 12.65 -5.29 -20.20
C VAL A 143 13.98 -4.82 -20.78
N ASP A 144 14.40 -5.44 -21.87
CA ASP A 144 15.54 -5.00 -22.67
C ASP A 144 15.03 -4.10 -23.80
N GLU A 145 15.43 -2.84 -23.78
CA GLU A 145 15.11 -1.84 -24.81
C GLU A 145 16.36 -1.44 -25.54
N GLY A 146 16.33 -1.48 -26.87
CA GLY A 146 17.50 -1.08 -27.62
C GLY A 146 17.42 -1.26 -29.13
N ALA A 147 18.50 -0.84 -29.79
CA ALA A 147 18.80 -1.07 -31.20
C ALA A 147 19.82 -2.22 -31.34
N PRO A 148 20.08 -2.74 -32.57
CA PRO A 148 20.94 -3.90 -32.76
C PRO A 148 22.36 -3.81 -32.18
N LYS A 149 22.88 -2.59 -31.95
CA LYS A 149 24.25 -2.36 -31.46
C LYS A 149 24.32 -1.67 -30.12
N SER A 150 23.19 -1.27 -29.53
CA SER A 150 23.15 -0.58 -28.23
C SER A 150 21.80 -0.81 -27.56
N GLY A 151 21.80 -0.94 -26.26
CA GLY A 151 20.56 -1.16 -25.50
C GLY A 151 20.74 -0.91 -24.02
N GLN A 152 19.63 -0.94 -23.32
CA GLN A 152 19.58 -0.82 -21.87
C GLN A 152 18.54 -1.77 -21.29
N ARG A 153 18.84 -2.34 -20.14
CA ARG A 153 17.88 -3.10 -19.36
C ARG A 153 17.15 -2.15 -18.41
N ARG A 154 15.85 -2.08 -18.55
CA ARG A 154 15.00 -1.20 -17.74
C ARG A 154 14.14 -1.98 -16.75
N LYS A 155 14.00 -1.41 -15.56
CA LYS A 155 13.02 -1.81 -14.56
C LYS A 155 11.83 -0.85 -14.63
N ASN A 156 10.69 -1.35 -15.07
CA ASN A 156 9.46 -0.59 -15.23
C ASN A 156 8.42 -1.02 -14.19
N TRP A 157 7.49 -0.12 -13.82
CA TRP A 157 6.33 -0.51 -13.02
C TRP A 157 5.44 -1.47 -13.81
N ASP A 158 4.92 -2.48 -13.12
CA ASP A 158 3.96 -3.43 -13.67
C ASP A 158 2.85 -3.75 -12.68
N SER A 159 1.87 -4.55 -13.08
CA SER A 159 0.69 -4.87 -12.31
C SER A 159 0.44 -6.38 -12.24
N CYS A 160 0.34 -6.90 -11.00
CA CYS A 160 -0.10 -8.28 -10.78
C CYS A 160 -1.55 -8.55 -11.26
N GLN A 161 -2.28 -7.54 -11.72
CA GLN A 161 -3.62 -7.69 -12.30
C GLN A 161 -3.58 -7.92 -13.83
N PHE A 162 -2.44 -7.73 -14.47
CA PHE A 162 -2.28 -8.01 -15.89
C PHE A 162 -2.01 -9.49 -16.15
N ALA A 163 -2.63 -10.02 -17.21
CA ALA A 163 -2.46 -11.42 -17.58
C ALA A 163 -1.00 -11.75 -17.93
N MET A 164 -0.30 -10.82 -18.56
CA MET A 164 1.10 -10.98 -18.97
C MET A 164 2.09 -11.01 -17.82
N PHE A 165 1.75 -10.45 -16.65
CA PHE A 165 2.65 -10.35 -15.50
C PHE A 165 3.22 -11.70 -15.01
N THR A 166 2.45 -12.79 -15.19
CA THR A 166 2.85 -14.15 -14.80
C THR A 166 2.88 -15.12 -15.96
N ALA A 167 2.80 -14.64 -17.20
CA ALA A 167 2.90 -15.49 -18.37
C ALA A 167 4.34 -15.99 -18.56
N HIS A 168 4.51 -17.28 -18.72
CA HIS A 168 5.79 -17.89 -19.01
C HIS A 168 6.06 -17.86 -20.53
N ALA A 169 7.32 -17.92 -20.93
CA ALA A 169 7.71 -18.00 -22.33
C ALA A 169 7.11 -19.24 -23.06
N SER A 170 6.79 -20.30 -22.32
CA SER A 170 6.09 -21.49 -22.81
C SER A 170 4.60 -21.29 -23.12
N GLY A 171 4.03 -20.09 -22.82
CA GLY A 171 2.60 -19.82 -22.92
C GLY A 171 1.79 -20.23 -21.68
N HIS A 172 2.39 -20.96 -20.73
CA HIS A 172 1.74 -21.27 -19.47
C HIS A 172 1.56 -20.01 -18.62
N ASN A 173 0.39 -19.86 -18.01
CA ASN A 173 0.14 -18.78 -17.04
C ASN A 173 -0.54 -19.35 -15.78
N PRO A 174 0.14 -19.39 -14.62
CA PRO A 174 -0.44 -19.88 -13.36
C PRO A 174 -1.59 -19.01 -12.85
N ARG A 175 -1.74 -17.77 -13.37
CA ARG A 175 -2.80 -16.81 -13.02
C ARG A 175 -3.56 -16.33 -14.25
N ASP A 176 -4.00 -17.28 -15.08
CA ASP A 176 -4.73 -17.05 -16.32
C ASP A 176 -6.05 -16.31 -16.14
N MET A 177 -6.76 -16.57 -15.02
CA MET A 177 -8.05 -15.94 -14.70
C MET A 177 -7.91 -14.70 -13.82
N GLN A 178 -8.82 -13.72 -14.01
CA GLN A 178 -8.84 -12.50 -13.19
C GLN A 178 -9.04 -12.79 -11.71
N SER A 179 -9.84 -13.80 -11.36
CA SER A 179 -10.03 -14.26 -9.98
C SER A 179 -8.74 -14.71 -9.31
N LYS A 180 -7.88 -15.44 -10.02
CA LYS A 180 -6.58 -15.88 -9.53
C LYS A 180 -5.63 -14.70 -9.30
N ARG A 181 -5.65 -13.68 -10.18
CA ARG A 181 -4.84 -12.48 -10.05
C ARG A 181 -5.27 -11.59 -8.89
N PHE A 182 -6.59 -11.41 -8.73
CA PHE A 182 -7.12 -10.64 -7.60
C PHE A 182 -6.89 -11.37 -6.27
N ARG A 183 -7.16 -12.69 -6.20
CA ARG A 183 -6.84 -13.51 -5.04
C ARG A 183 -5.37 -13.33 -4.62
N GLN A 184 -4.44 -13.44 -5.57
CA GLN A 184 -3.01 -13.24 -5.29
C GLN A 184 -2.71 -11.84 -4.73
N ARG A 185 -3.41 -10.81 -5.18
CA ARG A 185 -3.28 -9.47 -4.61
C ARG A 185 -3.74 -9.43 -3.15
N MET A 186 -4.85 -10.10 -2.83
CA MET A 186 -5.35 -10.20 -1.45
C MET A 186 -4.38 -10.97 -0.56
N GLU A 187 -3.95 -12.14 -1.00
CA GLU A 187 -2.97 -12.97 -0.31
C GLU A 187 -1.66 -12.22 -0.05
N HIS A 188 -1.12 -11.55 -1.05
CA HIS A 188 0.11 -10.81 -0.92
C HIS A 188 0.01 -9.70 0.14
N LYS A 189 -1.10 -8.94 0.15
CA LYS A 189 -1.29 -7.81 1.06
C LYS A 189 -1.61 -8.20 2.50
N PHE A 190 -2.43 -9.23 2.68
CA PHE A 190 -3.08 -9.52 3.95
C PHE A 190 -2.71 -10.87 4.56
N ASN A 191 -1.95 -11.70 3.83
CA ASN A 191 -1.46 -13.00 4.29
C ASN A 191 0.07 -13.10 4.19
N TYR A 192 0.66 -13.14 3.00
CA TYR A 192 2.10 -13.41 2.83
C TYR A 192 3.00 -12.30 3.37
N TYR A 193 2.64 -11.04 3.14
CA TYR A 193 3.42 -9.93 3.65
C TYR A 193 3.39 -9.83 5.18
N PRO A 194 2.23 -10.00 5.85
CA PRO A 194 2.17 -10.13 7.31
C PRO A 194 3.00 -11.27 7.87
N ASP A 195 3.03 -12.43 7.23
CA ASP A 195 3.86 -13.55 7.66
C ASP A 195 5.36 -13.20 7.66
N LYS A 196 5.78 -12.49 6.64
CA LYS A 196 7.18 -12.14 6.45
C LYS A 196 7.65 -10.95 7.26
N PHE A 197 6.81 -9.92 7.37
CA PHE A 197 7.22 -8.60 7.89
C PHE A 197 6.43 -8.13 9.12
N GLY A 198 5.47 -8.94 9.61
CA GLY A 198 4.69 -8.65 10.82
C GLY A 198 3.63 -7.56 10.67
N ARG A 199 3.35 -7.10 9.45
CA ARG A 199 2.35 -6.04 9.19
C ARG A 199 1.70 -6.19 7.81
N THR A 200 0.52 -5.61 7.61
CA THR A 200 -0.17 -5.62 6.31
C THR A 200 0.57 -4.78 5.26
N LEU A 201 0.51 -5.19 4.00
CA LEU A 201 0.96 -4.40 2.86
C LEU A 201 -0.17 -3.47 2.36
N CYS A 202 -0.81 -2.77 3.28
CA CYS A 202 -1.90 -1.85 3.02
C CYS A 202 -1.91 -0.72 4.06
N VAL A 203 -2.17 0.50 3.62
CA VAL A 203 -2.32 1.68 4.49
C VAL A 203 -3.77 2.13 4.65
N GLY A 204 -4.74 1.38 4.12
CA GLY A 204 -6.17 1.67 4.26
C GLY A 204 -6.63 3.01 3.68
N CYS A 205 -5.91 3.57 2.69
CA CYS A 205 -6.18 4.92 2.15
C CYS A 205 -7.36 4.99 1.18
N GLY A 206 -7.99 3.87 0.82
CA GLY A 206 -9.16 3.81 -0.05
C GLY A 206 -8.94 4.15 -1.53
N ARG A 207 -7.73 4.55 -1.98
CA ARG A 207 -7.49 4.94 -3.39
C ARG A 207 -7.92 3.87 -4.39
N CYS A 208 -7.64 2.60 -4.11
CA CYS A 208 -7.98 1.48 -4.99
C CYS A 208 -9.50 1.22 -5.07
N VAL A 209 -10.27 1.64 -4.08
CA VAL A 209 -11.74 1.56 -4.09
C VAL A 209 -12.31 2.75 -4.84
N ARG A 210 -11.94 3.96 -4.42
CA ARG A 210 -12.43 5.24 -4.98
C ARG A 210 -12.24 5.37 -6.50
N HIS A 211 -11.16 4.83 -7.03
CA HIS A 211 -10.80 4.96 -8.45
C HIS A 211 -11.01 3.67 -9.26
N CYS A 212 -11.73 2.69 -8.73
CA CYS A 212 -12.05 1.49 -9.49
C CYS A 212 -13.14 1.80 -10.53
N PRO A 213 -12.86 1.69 -11.85
CA PRO A 213 -13.86 2.01 -12.87
C PRO A 213 -15.00 0.97 -12.95
N ALA A 214 -14.82 -0.18 -12.32
CA ALA A 214 -15.78 -1.29 -12.25
C ALA A 214 -16.45 -1.40 -10.87
N ASP A 215 -16.31 -0.39 -10.04
CA ASP A 215 -16.84 -0.33 -8.66
C ASP A 215 -16.51 -1.58 -7.81
N MET A 216 -15.35 -2.17 -8.05
CA MET A 216 -14.90 -3.32 -7.30
C MET A 216 -14.18 -2.89 -6.02
N SER A 217 -14.86 -3.01 -4.90
CA SER A 217 -14.36 -2.57 -3.60
C SER A 217 -13.51 -3.64 -2.91
N LEU A 218 -12.21 -3.38 -2.78
CA LEU A 218 -11.34 -4.19 -1.92
C LEU A 218 -11.81 -4.17 -0.45
N LEU A 219 -12.38 -3.06 -0.01
CA LEU A 219 -12.93 -2.92 1.35
C LEU A 219 -14.11 -3.86 1.57
N ASP A 220 -15.06 -3.92 0.62
CA ASP A 220 -16.22 -4.79 0.73
C ASP A 220 -15.84 -6.28 0.71
N VAL A 221 -14.80 -6.62 -0.03
CA VAL A 221 -14.21 -7.97 0.00
C VAL A 221 -13.69 -8.30 1.40
N LEU A 222 -12.95 -7.40 2.03
CA LEU A 222 -12.43 -7.61 3.39
C LEU A 222 -13.56 -7.71 4.42
N VAL A 223 -14.57 -6.86 4.32
CA VAL A 223 -15.76 -6.92 5.20
C VAL A 223 -16.53 -8.22 4.99
N THR A 224 -16.66 -8.69 3.74
CA THR A 224 -17.33 -9.98 3.45
C THR A 224 -16.56 -11.15 4.05
N ILE A 225 -15.24 -11.16 3.93
CA ILE A 225 -14.38 -12.18 4.55
C ILE A 225 -14.51 -12.15 6.09
N ASP A 226 -14.51 -10.95 6.69
CA ASP A 226 -14.68 -10.82 8.16
C ASP A 226 -16.01 -11.42 8.64
N LYS A 227 -17.09 -11.20 7.88
CA LYS A 227 -18.41 -11.78 8.16
C LYS A 227 -18.40 -13.31 7.99
N SER A 228 -17.88 -13.82 6.89
CA SER A 228 -17.80 -15.28 6.63
C SER A 228 -16.95 -16.01 7.67
N ALA A 229 -15.90 -15.36 8.18
CA ALA A 229 -15.07 -15.93 9.24
C ALA A 229 -15.78 -16.03 10.61
N LYS A 230 -16.94 -15.37 10.80
CA LYS A 230 -17.79 -15.50 11.98
C LYS A 230 -18.74 -16.69 11.90
N GLU A 231 -19.16 -17.05 10.69
CA GLU A 231 -20.13 -18.13 10.43
C GLU A 231 -19.51 -19.55 10.50
N THR A 232 -18.16 -19.63 10.46
CA THR A 232 -17.42 -20.89 10.45
C THR A 232 -16.98 -21.35 11.86
N LYS A 233 -17.54 -20.75 12.91
CA LYS A 233 -17.41 -21.18 14.30
C LYS A 233 -18.69 -21.90 14.72
#